data_ed85c1e7980b99fffaa88eeb06613044
#
_entry.id   ed85c1e7980b99fffaa88eeb06613044
#
_cell.length_a   1.000
_cell.length_b   1.000
_cell.length_c   1.000
_cell.angle_alpha   90.00
_cell.angle_beta   90.00
_cell.angle_gamma   90.00
#
_symmetry.space_group_name_H-M   'P 1'
#
loop_
_entity.id
_entity.type
_entity.pdbx_description
1 polymer ?
#
loop_
_entity_poly.entity_id
_entity_poly.type
_entity_poly.pdbx_seq_one_letter_code
_entity_poly.pdbx_strand_id
1 'polypeptide(L)'
;DTDTNIVFMAHLGDVVQNGLKQEFDQARKVFDYLDEAGAEYSVLAGNHDVDPSTTDKRGKTPYLEAFNPERFHKIRSWRGASPTGYNNYHIFKAGGREWLVLALDWRMSNSSFEWAESVLKSHAHIPTILTTHEIVTADTGKAEFTEYGEEVWNKLIKDNNQVFLTLNGHFWPS
;
A
#
# COMPACT_ATOMS: atom_id res chain seq x y z
N ASP A 1 -15.33 12.05 19.69
CA ASP A 1 -14.95 13.17 18.81
C ASP A 1 -14.41 12.58 17.53
N THR A 2 -15.13 12.78 16.44
CA THR A 2 -14.65 12.40 15.12
C THR A 2 -13.76 13.53 14.60
N ASP A 3 -12.47 13.24 14.37
CA ASP A 3 -11.60 14.19 13.69
C ASP A 3 -12.05 14.33 12.23
N THR A 4 -12.76 15.40 11.96
CA THR A 4 -13.30 15.70 10.62
C THR A 4 -12.23 16.14 9.62
N ASN A 5 -10.97 16.25 10.04
CA ASN A 5 -9.85 16.65 9.19
C ASN A 5 -9.10 15.46 8.57
N ILE A 6 -9.40 14.22 8.98
CA ILE A 6 -8.82 13.03 8.36
C ILE A 6 -9.50 12.81 7.01
N VAL A 7 -8.73 12.90 5.93
CA VAL A 7 -9.23 12.79 4.55
C VAL A 7 -8.81 11.50 3.85
N PHE A 8 -7.82 10.80 4.39
CA PHE A 8 -7.33 9.52 3.85
C PHE A 8 -6.57 8.75 4.92
N MET A 9 -6.72 7.43 4.95
CA MET A 9 -5.97 6.51 5.81
C MET A 9 -5.16 5.54 4.94
N ALA A 10 -3.87 5.39 5.20
CA ALA A 10 -3.03 4.38 4.58
C ALA A 10 -2.66 3.29 5.60
N HIS A 11 -3.09 2.05 5.36
CA HIS A 11 -2.66 0.89 6.13
C HIS A 11 -1.39 0.31 5.52
N LEU A 12 -0.37 0.12 6.33
CA LEU A 12 1.00 -0.16 5.88
C LEU A 12 1.37 -1.66 5.93
N GLY A 13 0.39 -2.54 5.90
CA GLY A 13 0.62 -3.99 5.94
C GLY A 13 0.52 -4.59 7.34
N ASP A 14 0.71 -5.91 7.44
CA ASP A 14 0.51 -6.69 8.66
C ASP A 14 -0.88 -6.46 9.26
N VAL A 15 -1.89 -6.64 8.39
CA VAL A 15 -3.31 -6.56 8.77
C VAL A 15 -3.66 -7.65 9.77
N VAL A 16 -2.97 -8.79 9.64
CA VAL A 16 -3.12 -9.97 10.52
C VAL A 16 -1.77 -10.50 10.95
N GLN A 17 -1.75 -11.41 11.92
CA GLN A 17 -0.50 -11.94 12.50
C GLN A 17 0.01 -13.20 11.78
N ASN A 18 -0.86 -14.09 11.32
CA ASN A 18 -0.46 -15.41 10.83
C ASN A 18 -0.97 -15.70 9.40
N GLY A 19 -1.55 -14.73 8.72
CA GLY A 19 -2.07 -14.89 7.36
C GLY A 19 -3.26 -15.87 7.24
N LEU A 20 -3.93 -16.18 8.36
CA LEU A 20 -5.00 -17.16 8.38
C LEU A 20 -6.33 -16.56 7.92
N LYS A 21 -7.11 -17.34 7.17
CA LYS A 21 -8.42 -16.92 6.68
C LYS A 21 -9.32 -16.36 7.79
N GLN A 22 -9.36 -17.00 8.95
CA GLN A 22 -10.18 -16.58 10.09
C GLN A 22 -9.77 -15.20 10.65
N GLU A 23 -8.49 -14.87 10.59
CA GLU A 23 -7.99 -13.54 10.99
C GLU A 23 -8.44 -12.50 9.98
N PHE A 24 -8.35 -12.78 8.69
CA PHE A 24 -8.87 -11.91 7.64
C PHE A 24 -10.39 -11.76 7.67
N ASP A 25 -11.14 -12.81 8.01
CA ASP A 25 -12.59 -12.71 8.21
C ASP A 25 -12.93 -11.73 9.36
N GLN A 26 -12.08 -11.66 10.38
CA GLN A 26 -12.23 -10.69 11.46
C GLN A 26 -11.79 -9.27 11.02
N ALA A 27 -10.64 -9.15 10.35
CA ALA A 27 -10.16 -7.88 9.83
C ALA A 27 -11.19 -7.25 8.87
N ARG A 28 -11.78 -8.04 7.97
CA ARG A 28 -12.84 -7.57 7.06
C ARG A 28 -13.98 -6.89 7.81
N LYS A 29 -14.46 -7.45 8.90
CA LYS A 29 -15.55 -6.85 9.70
C LYS A 29 -15.16 -5.47 10.24
N VAL A 30 -13.89 -5.29 10.61
CA VAL A 30 -13.39 -3.97 11.05
C VAL A 30 -13.37 -2.98 9.90
N PHE A 31 -12.86 -3.40 8.73
CA PHE A 31 -12.83 -2.54 7.55
C PHE A 31 -14.24 -2.27 6.95
N ASP A 32 -15.22 -3.15 7.20
CA ASP A 32 -16.61 -2.90 6.80
C ASP A 32 -17.19 -1.65 7.49
N TYR A 33 -16.78 -1.33 8.73
CA TYR A 33 -17.15 -0.07 9.38
C TYR A 33 -16.59 1.15 8.66
N LEU A 34 -15.37 1.05 8.09
CA LEU A 34 -14.78 2.12 7.29
C LEU A 34 -15.54 2.30 5.98
N ASP A 35 -15.91 1.19 5.33
CA ASP A 35 -16.71 1.20 4.10
C ASP A 35 -18.09 1.84 4.34
N GLU A 36 -18.76 1.45 5.43
CA GLU A 36 -20.08 2.00 5.84
C GLU A 36 -19.99 3.49 6.17
N ALA A 37 -18.89 3.92 6.77
CA ALA A 37 -18.62 5.32 7.07
C ALA A 37 -18.22 6.15 5.84
N GLY A 38 -17.99 5.51 4.68
CA GLY A 38 -17.50 6.17 3.47
C GLY A 38 -16.08 6.70 3.60
N ALA A 39 -15.26 6.04 4.42
CA ALA A 39 -13.87 6.44 4.61
C ALA A 39 -13.04 6.22 3.35
N GLU A 40 -12.08 7.10 3.12
CA GLU A 40 -11.10 6.96 2.05
C GLU A 40 -9.85 6.28 2.61
N TYR A 41 -9.48 5.14 2.06
CA TYR A 41 -8.31 4.39 2.55
C TYR A 41 -7.67 3.49 1.51
N SER A 42 -6.40 3.12 1.76
CA SER A 42 -5.67 2.07 1.06
C SER A 42 -5.20 0.99 2.04
N VAL A 43 -5.05 -0.22 1.52
CA VAL A 43 -4.45 -1.36 2.25
C VAL A 43 -3.41 -2.01 1.35
N LEU A 44 -2.31 -2.43 1.92
CA LEU A 44 -1.28 -3.24 1.27
C LEU A 44 -0.93 -4.45 2.17
N ALA A 45 -0.30 -5.47 1.60
CA ALA A 45 0.12 -6.63 2.38
C ALA A 45 1.49 -6.42 3.02
N GLY A 46 1.65 -6.90 4.25
CA GLY A 46 2.93 -7.09 4.91
C GLY A 46 3.35 -8.56 4.93
N ASN A 47 4.49 -8.87 5.56
CA ASN A 47 5.05 -10.22 5.59
C ASN A 47 4.24 -11.21 6.44
N HIS A 48 3.42 -10.74 7.38
CA HIS A 48 2.51 -11.58 8.16
C HIS A 48 1.20 -11.90 7.40
N ASP A 49 0.87 -11.12 6.39
CA ASP A 49 -0.37 -11.27 5.62
C ASP A 49 -0.26 -12.33 4.51
N VAL A 50 0.96 -12.61 4.04
CA VAL A 50 1.24 -13.47 2.88
C VAL A 50 2.50 -14.28 3.12
N ASP A 51 2.80 -15.27 2.26
CA ASP A 51 4.08 -15.98 2.31
C ASP A 51 5.22 -14.98 1.97
N PRO A 52 6.09 -14.66 2.96
CA PRO A 52 7.10 -13.61 2.79
C PRO A 52 8.19 -13.95 1.76
N SER A 53 8.31 -15.21 1.38
CA SER A 53 9.27 -15.68 0.36
C SER A 53 8.80 -15.46 -1.08
N THR A 54 7.55 -15.00 -1.27
CA THR A 54 6.91 -14.89 -2.58
C THR A 54 6.68 -13.44 -3.00
N THR A 55 6.68 -13.19 -4.30
CA THR A 55 6.25 -11.90 -4.87
C THR A 55 4.72 -11.87 -5.02
N ASP A 56 4.19 -10.74 -5.43
CA ASP A 56 2.76 -10.54 -5.73
C ASP A 56 2.19 -11.44 -6.85
N LYS A 57 3.01 -12.32 -7.44
CA LYS A 57 2.55 -13.40 -8.34
C LYS A 57 2.09 -14.66 -7.61
N ARG A 58 1.92 -14.62 -6.31
CA ARG A 58 1.53 -15.76 -5.45
C ARG A 58 0.10 -16.26 -5.68
N GLY A 59 -0.68 -15.61 -6.55
CA GLY A 59 -2.06 -16.00 -6.85
C GLY A 59 -3.04 -15.62 -5.75
N LYS A 60 -4.09 -16.41 -5.56
CA LYS A 60 -5.12 -16.16 -4.55
C LYS A 60 -4.60 -16.49 -3.15
N THR A 61 -4.81 -15.59 -2.22
CA THR A 61 -4.48 -15.75 -0.78
C THR A 61 -5.66 -15.27 0.05
N PRO A 62 -5.74 -15.62 1.34
CA PRO A 62 -6.75 -15.07 2.25
C PRO A 62 -6.70 -13.52 2.31
N TYR A 63 -5.51 -12.91 2.19
CA TYR A 63 -5.37 -11.46 2.04
C TYR A 63 -6.13 -10.95 0.82
N LEU A 64 -5.85 -11.51 -0.36
CA LEU A 64 -6.48 -11.05 -1.61
C LEU A 64 -7.98 -11.38 -1.66
N GLU A 65 -8.45 -12.41 -0.95
CA GLU A 65 -9.89 -12.65 -0.78
C GLU A 65 -10.56 -11.57 0.07
N ALA A 66 -9.85 -11.03 1.07
CA ALA A 66 -10.35 -9.99 1.96
C ALA A 66 -10.26 -8.58 1.36
N PHE A 67 -9.14 -8.28 0.70
CA PHE A 67 -8.75 -6.95 0.19
C PHE A 67 -8.49 -6.96 -1.32
N ASN A 68 -9.35 -7.66 -2.08
CA ASN A 68 -9.29 -7.64 -3.54
C ASN A 68 -9.73 -6.29 -4.11
N PRO A 69 -9.38 -5.98 -5.39
CA PRO A 69 -9.76 -4.74 -6.04
C PRO A 69 -11.26 -4.41 -6.02
N GLU A 70 -12.13 -5.42 -6.08
CA GLU A 70 -13.60 -5.25 -6.05
C GLU A 70 -14.08 -4.54 -4.78
N ARG A 71 -13.43 -4.81 -3.63
CA ARG A 71 -13.76 -4.15 -2.37
C ARG A 71 -13.64 -2.63 -2.48
N PHE A 72 -12.61 -2.17 -3.17
CA PHE A 72 -12.27 -0.75 -3.24
C PHE A 72 -13.05 0.05 -4.27
N HIS A 73 -13.83 -0.59 -5.16
CA HIS A 73 -14.58 0.11 -6.20
C HIS A 73 -15.59 1.14 -5.67
N LYS A 74 -16.02 1.01 -4.41
CA LYS A 74 -16.92 1.96 -3.74
C LYS A 74 -16.21 3.17 -3.16
N ILE A 75 -14.89 3.12 -3.00
CA ILE A 75 -14.08 4.20 -2.45
C ILE A 75 -13.86 5.24 -3.54
N ARG A 76 -14.22 6.50 -3.28
CA ARG A 76 -14.18 7.58 -4.28
C ARG A 76 -12.78 7.89 -4.80
N SER A 77 -11.76 7.72 -3.95
CA SER A 77 -10.36 7.90 -4.33
C SER A 77 -9.79 6.76 -5.17
N TRP A 78 -10.41 5.60 -5.20
CA TRP A 78 -9.94 4.44 -5.95
C TRP A 78 -9.74 4.74 -7.44
N ARG A 79 -8.62 4.29 -8.00
CA ARG A 79 -8.31 4.48 -9.44
C ARG A 79 -7.90 3.20 -10.14
N GLY A 80 -7.38 2.19 -9.41
CA GLY A 80 -7.05 0.92 -10.02
C GLY A 80 -6.04 0.09 -9.22
N ALA A 81 -5.80 -1.12 -9.73
CA ALA A 81 -4.86 -2.07 -9.16
C ALA A 81 -3.96 -2.67 -10.26
N SER A 82 -2.83 -3.26 -9.82
CA SER A 82 -2.00 -4.09 -10.69
C SER A 82 -2.77 -5.34 -11.16
N PRO A 83 -2.36 -5.98 -12.25
CA PRO A 83 -3.00 -7.22 -12.73
C PRO A 83 -3.02 -8.35 -11.69
N THR A 84 -2.10 -8.32 -10.72
CA THR A 84 -2.04 -9.29 -9.62
C THR A 84 -3.05 -9.00 -8.51
N GLY A 85 -3.57 -7.75 -8.44
CA GLY A 85 -4.52 -7.28 -7.43
C GLY A 85 -3.89 -6.86 -6.11
N TYR A 86 -2.58 -7.05 -5.91
CA TYR A 86 -1.89 -6.76 -4.65
C TYR A 86 -1.44 -5.31 -4.51
N ASN A 87 -1.20 -4.62 -5.63
CA ASN A 87 -0.81 -3.21 -5.64
C ASN A 87 -1.99 -2.37 -6.12
N ASN A 88 -2.16 -1.19 -5.54
CA ASN A 88 -3.28 -0.31 -5.89
C ASN A 88 -2.89 1.16 -5.79
N TYR A 89 -3.71 2.03 -6.39
CA TYR A 89 -3.51 3.46 -6.25
C TYR A 89 -4.82 4.22 -6.12
N HIS A 90 -4.76 5.32 -5.40
CA HIS A 90 -5.85 6.21 -5.08
C HIS A 90 -5.48 7.64 -5.42
N ILE A 91 -6.47 8.47 -5.78
CA ILE A 91 -6.30 9.92 -5.90
C ILE A 91 -7.39 10.58 -5.07
N PHE A 92 -7.00 11.31 -4.04
CA PHE A 92 -7.90 12.06 -3.18
C PHE A 92 -7.61 13.56 -3.24
N LYS A 93 -8.56 14.38 -2.74
CA LYS A 93 -8.42 15.84 -2.71
C LYS A 93 -8.30 16.32 -1.27
N ALA A 94 -7.27 17.13 -1.02
CA ALA A 94 -7.07 17.82 0.25
C ALA A 94 -6.33 19.13 0.03
N GLY A 95 -6.68 20.16 0.79
CA GLY A 95 -6.04 21.48 0.69
C GLY A 95 -6.12 22.10 -0.71
N GLY A 96 -7.21 21.85 -1.44
CA GLY A 96 -7.45 22.41 -2.77
C GLY A 96 -6.67 21.75 -3.90
N ARG A 97 -5.97 20.62 -3.67
CA ARG A 97 -5.19 19.90 -4.69
C ARG A 97 -5.42 18.40 -4.63
N GLU A 98 -5.01 17.70 -5.67
CA GLU A 98 -5.00 16.25 -5.74
C GLU A 98 -3.70 15.69 -5.17
N TRP A 99 -3.83 14.49 -4.55
CA TRP A 99 -2.74 13.69 -4.01
C TRP A 99 -2.91 12.26 -4.48
N LEU A 100 -1.84 11.64 -4.93
CA LEU A 100 -1.83 10.23 -5.29
C LEU A 100 -1.22 9.41 -4.14
N VAL A 101 -1.91 8.34 -3.72
CA VAL A 101 -1.34 7.29 -2.87
C VAL A 101 -1.09 6.07 -3.73
N LEU A 102 0.15 5.61 -3.80
CA LEU A 102 0.55 4.39 -4.49
C LEU A 102 0.89 3.34 -3.42
N ALA A 103 -0.01 2.37 -3.24
CA ALA A 103 0.11 1.32 -2.22
C ALA A 103 0.66 0.04 -2.84
N LEU A 104 1.84 -0.37 -2.39
CA LEU A 104 2.65 -1.42 -2.98
C LEU A 104 2.80 -2.61 -2.04
N ASP A 105 2.68 -3.81 -2.60
CA ASP A 105 2.77 -5.08 -1.91
C ASP A 105 4.09 -5.28 -1.15
N TRP A 106 4.10 -6.23 -0.21
CA TRP A 106 5.28 -6.71 0.52
C TRP A 106 6.48 -6.97 -0.39
N ARG A 107 6.27 -7.66 -1.51
CA ARG A 107 7.31 -7.92 -2.52
C ARG A 107 6.71 -7.88 -3.91
N MET A 108 7.06 -6.87 -4.67
CA MET A 108 6.60 -6.73 -6.05
C MET A 108 7.39 -7.60 -7.02
N SER A 109 6.70 -8.13 -8.02
CA SER A 109 7.33 -8.68 -9.22
C SER A 109 7.75 -7.57 -10.19
N ASN A 110 8.64 -7.87 -11.13
CA ASN A 110 9.06 -6.90 -12.14
C ASN A 110 7.88 -6.31 -12.92
N SER A 111 6.88 -7.11 -13.29
CA SER A 111 5.67 -6.61 -13.96
C SER A 111 4.86 -5.63 -13.11
N SER A 112 4.91 -5.76 -11.78
CA SER A 112 4.24 -4.81 -10.89
C SER A 112 5.07 -3.54 -10.67
N PHE A 113 6.39 -3.61 -10.73
CA PHE A 113 7.22 -2.40 -10.83
C PHE A 113 6.93 -1.62 -12.11
N GLU A 114 6.85 -2.30 -13.26
CA GLU A 114 6.49 -1.68 -14.55
C GLU A 114 5.09 -1.03 -14.50
N TRP A 115 4.12 -1.71 -13.87
CA TRP A 115 2.79 -1.15 -13.64
C TRP A 115 2.85 0.10 -12.77
N ALA A 116 3.55 0.06 -11.63
CA ALA A 116 3.70 1.19 -10.72
C ALA A 116 4.37 2.39 -11.42
N GLU A 117 5.41 2.14 -12.21
CA GLU A 117 6.08 3.16 -13.02
C GLU A 117 5.11 3.78 -14.04
N SER A 118 4.25 2.95 -14.68
CA SER A 118 3.23 3.45 -15.62
C SER A 118 2.20 4.34 -14.93
N VAL A 119 1.79 4.02 -13.70
CA VAL A 119 0.91 4.87 -12.87
C VAL A 119 1.57 6.21 -12.60
N LEU A 120 2.84 6.21 -12.15
CA LEU A 120 3.58 7.45 -11.89
C LEU A 120 3.69 8.30 -13.15
N LYS A 121 4.08 7.73 -14.28
CA LYS A 121 4.19 8.45 -15.57
C LYS A 121 2.86 9.05 -16.02
N SER A 122 1.77 8.32 -15.88
CA SER A 122 0.42 8.78 -16.28
C SER A 122 -0.09 9.93 -15.40
N HIS A 123 0.46 10.10 -14.21
CA HIS A 123 0.05 11.09 -13.22
C HIS A 123 1.21 11.99 -12.77
N ALA A 124 2.17 12.25 -13.65
CA ALA A 124 3.42 12.95 -13.34
C ALA A 124 3.27 14.35 -12.70
N HIS A 125 2.08 14.96 -12.81
CA HIS A 125 1.75 16.26 -12.23
C HIS A 125 1.12 16.17 -10.83
N ILE A 126 0.82 14.96 -10.32
CA ILE A 126 0.18 14.76 -9.01
C ILE A 126 1.25 14.37 -7.99
N PRO A 127 1.43 15.13 -6.89
CA PRO A 127 2.31 14.73 -5.81
C PRO A 127 1.90 13.37 -5.25
N THR A 128 2.87 12.47 -5.12
CA THR A 128 2.65 11.08 -4.78
C THR A 128 3.22 10.73 -3.42
N ILE A 129 2.40 10.08 -2.61
CA ILE A 129 2.79 9.37 -1.38
C ILE A 129 2.91 7.90 -1.76
N LEU A 130 4.12 7.34 -1.71
CA LEU A 130 4.35 5.93 -1.94
C LEU A 130 4.32 5.20 -0.60
N THR A 131 3.48 4.17 -0.51
CA THR A 131 3.37 3.33 0.68
C THR A 131 3.72 1.89 0.34
N THR A 132 4.49 1.24 1.21
CA THR A 132 4.80 -0.18 1.16
C THR A 132 5.08 -0.67 2.58
N HIS A 133 5.23 -1.98 2.78
CA HIS A 133 5.46 -2.48 4.12
C HIS A 133 6.89 -2.26 4.60
N GLU A 134 7.88 -2.34 3.70
CA GLU A 134 9.30 -2.23 4.04
C GLU A 134 10.05 -1.33 3.04
N ILE A 135 10.82 -0.37 3.55
CA ILE A 135 11.80 0.44 2.80
C ILE A 135 13.10 0.57 3.58
N VAL A 136 12.99 0.95 4.86
CA VAL A 136 14.15 1.21 5.72
C VAL A 136 14.14 0.33 6.94
N THR A 137 15.32 0.02 7.46
CA THR A 137 15.55 -0.62 8.75
C THR A 137 16.37 0.28 9.66
N ALA A 138 16.31 0.04 10.97
CA ALA A 138 17.16 0.65 11.98
C ALA A 138 17.86 -0.41 12.86
N ASP A 139 17.93 -1.67 12.41
CA ASP A 139 18.50 -2.79 13.18
C ASP A 139 19.96 -2.59 13.55
N THR A 140 20.70 -1.79 12.77
CA THR A 140 22.09 -1.44 13.05
C THR A 140 22.25 -0.20 13.95
N GLY A 141 21.16 0.37 14.43
CA GLY A 141 21.13 1.66 15.15
C GLY A 141 21.27 2.87 14.22
N LYS A 142 21.23 2.66 12.90
CA LYS A 142 21.18 3.70 11.87
C LYS A 142 20.05 3.37 10.90
N ALA A 143 19.41 4.41 10.38
CA ALA A 143 18.43 4.25 9.31
C ALA A 143 19.16 3.92 8.02
N GLU A 144 18.88 2.74 7.46
CA GLU A 144 19.47 2.25 6.21
C GLU A 144 18.36 1.67 5.33
N PHE A 145 18.55 1.70 4.00
CA PHE A 145 17.65 0.98 3.12
C PHE A 145 17.80 -0.53 3.33
N THR A 146 16.69 -1.26 3.31
CA THR A 146 16.74 -2.70 3.10
C THR A 146 17.07 -3.00 1.62
N GLU A 147 17.43 -4.24 1.29
CA GLU A 147 17.65 -4.65 -0.10
C GLU A 147 16.43 -4.34 -0.98
N TYR A 148 15.23 -4.63 -0.48
CA TYR A 148 13.98 -4.29 -1.19
C TYR A 148 13.75 -2.78 -1.24
N GLY A 149 14.07 -2.07 -0.18
CA GLY A 149 14.00 -0.61 -0.13
C GLY A 149 14.90 0.06 -1.18
N GLU A 150 16.12 -0.47 -1.39
CA GLU A 150 17.00 -0.02 -2.47
C GLU A 150 16.40 -0.30 -3.86
N GLU A 151 15.75 -1.45 -4.04
CA GLU A 151 15.07 -1.77 -5.28
C GLU A 151 13.93 -0.80 -5.58
N VAL A 152 13.06 -0.53 -4.58
CA VAL A 152 11.97 0.45 -4.68
C VAL A 152 12.51 1.85 -4.98
N TRP A 153 13.56 2.26 -4.27
CA TRP A 153 14.23 3.53 -4.51
C TRP A 153 14.72 3.66 -5.95
N ASN A 154 15.47 2.68 -6.41
CA ASN A 154 16.09 2.72 -7.73
C ASN A 154 15.09 2.66 -8.88
N LYS A 155 13.99 1.91 -8.72
CA LYS A 155 12.98 1.69 -9.78
C LYS A 155 11.86 2.74 -9.79
N LEU A 156 11.47 3.28 -8.62
CA LEU A 156 10.25 4.09 -8.53
C LEU A 156 10.46 5.49 -7.94
N ILE A 157 11.50 5.73 -7.14
CA ILE A 157 11.58 6.98 -6.38
C ILE A 157 12.61 7.94 -6.95
N LYS A 158 13.83 7.49 -7.12
CA LYS A 158 15.00 8.33 -7.39
C LYS A 158 14.84 9.25 -8.62
N ASP A 159 14.15 8.79 -9.66
CA ASP A 159 13.95 9.53 -10.91
C ASP A 159 12.51 10.08 -11.08
N ASN A 160 11.67 9.98 -10.02
CA ASN A 160 10.30 10.45 -10.00
C ASN A 160 10.09 11.56 -8.96
N ASN A 161 10.38 12.80 -9.34
CA ASN A 161 10.29 13.98 -8.45
C ASN A 161 8.89 14.22 -7.86
N GLN A 162 7.84 13.59 -8.40
CA GLN A 162 6.49 13.65 -7.84
C GLN A 162 6.34 12.83 -6.56
N VAL A 163 7.20 11.82 -6.32
CA VAL A 163 7.23 11.05 -5.07
C VAL A 163 7.96 11.87 -4.01
N PHE A 164 7.20 12.55 -3.17
CA PHE A 164 7.75 13.47 -2.16
C PHE A 164 7.76 12.88 -0.74
N LEU A 165 7.02 11.80 -0.52
CA LEU A 165 6.90 11.13 0.77
C LEU A 165 6.78 9.63 0.57
N THR A 166 7.50 8.87 1.40
CA THR A 166 7.33 7.42 1.53
C THR A 166 6.92 7.08 2.95
N LEU A 167 6.00 6.12 3.10
CA LEU A 167 5.58 5.59 4.39
C LEU A 167 5.75 4.07 4.40
N ASN A 168 6.36 3.54 5.44
CA ASN A 168 6.51 2.10 5.65
C ASN A 168 6.37 1.72 7.13
N GLY A 169 6.10 0.44 7.37
CA GLY A 169 6.08 -0.20 8.67
C GLY A 169 7.25 -1.16 8.85
N HIS A 170 6.93 -2.40 9.25
CA HIS A 170 7.78 -3.58 9.40
C HIS A 170 8.79 -3.49 10.55
N PHE A 171 9.66 -2.49 10.53
CA PHE A 171 10.67 -2.34 11.58
C PHE A 171 10.16 -1.47 12.71
N TRP A 172 10.31 -1.99 13.93
CA TRP A 172 9.95 -1.30 15.15
C TRP A 172 11.24 -1.03 15.95
N PRO A 173 11.51 0.20 16.35
CA PRO A 173 12.67 0.47 17.17
C PRO A 173 12.52 -0.24 18.53
N SER A 174 13.52 -1.06 18.89
CA SER A 174 13.61 -1.74 20.18
C SER A 174 14.09 -0.79 21.28
#